data_636e2d9bc452ae1d1dd4bbdb52ffca7a
#
_entry.id   636e2d9bc452ae1d1dd4bbdb52ffca7a
#
_cell.length_a   1.000
_cell.length_b   1.000
_cell.length_c   1.000
_cell.angle_alpha   90.00
_cell.angle_beta   90.00
_cell.angle_gamma   90.00
#
_symmetry.space_group_name_H-M   'P 1'
#
loop_
_entity.id
_entity.type
_entity.pdbx_description
1 polymer ?
#
loop_
_entity_poly.entity_id
_entity_poly.type
_entity_poly.pdbx_seq_one_letter_code
_entity_poly.pdbx_strand_id
1 'polypeptide(L)'
;MILILSYIVGFGGVVATDHEEYANMYKFHDYNLSFDSIWDRNREIGYVLLNDLGHLFGLGEAGFFCLVALITNSLLVRFVYKFKSPAFSILLVFSIGTFLQQGNLVRQSLAAVVIMNSVLYLKDKRWKCYIVGVLIAASFHMSALMFLLYLPIIFINGNKGIRNLKWVLISGWLISLLVLFNVINVDILQILSSYDYYSMYSSN
;
A
#
# COMPACT_ATOMS: atom_id res chain seq x y z
N MET A 1 -6.58 20.45 -8.26
CA MET A 1 -5.40 19.56 -8.22
C MET A 1 -5.78 18.09 -8.08
N ILE A 2 -6.45 17.66 -7.00
CA ILE A 2 -6.79 16.23 -6.79
C ILE A 2 -7.54 15.64 -7.98
N LEU A 3 -8.60 16.29 -8.46
CA LEU A 3 -9.40 15.81 -9.61
C LEU A 3 -8.56 15.61 -10.88
N ILE A 4 -7.66 16.56 -11.17
CA ILE A 4 -6.78 16.48 -12.35
C ILE A 4 -5.82 15.30 -12.22
N LEU A 5 -5.19 15.13 -11.05
CA LEU A 5 -4.28 14.02 -10.78
C LEU A 5 -5.00 12.66 -10.87
N SER A 6 -6.21 12.58 -10.32
CA SER A 6 -7.01 11.35 -10.36
C SER A 6 -7.50 11.01 -11.76
N TYR A 7 -7.82 12.02 -12.55
CA TYR A 7 -8.16 11.84 -13.96
C TYR A 7 -6.96 11.28 -14.75
N ILE A 8 -5.77 11.86 -14.57
CA ILE A 8 -4.55 11.42 -15.27
C ILE A 8 -4.24 9.96 -14.93
N VAL A 9 -4.35 9.56 -13.65
CA VAL A 9 -4.09 8.16 -13.23
C VAL A 9 -5.21 7.23 -13.69
N GLY A 10 -6.48 7.63 -13.56
CA GLY A 10 -7.62 6.79 -13.88
C GLY A 10 -7.80 6.52 -15.38
N PHE A 11 -7.44 7.48 -16.22
CA PHE A 11 -7.53 7.36 -17.69
C PHE A 11 -6.17 7.12 -18.36
N GLY A 12 -5.06 7.22 -17.61
CA GLY A 12 -3.70 7.01 -18.11
C GLY A 12 -3.28 5.54 -18.27
N GLY A 13 -4.21 4.61 -18.20
CA GLY A 13 -4.00 3.16 -18.14
C GLY A 13 -3.16 2.53 -19.27
N VAL A 14 -2.89 3.26 -20.33
CA VAL A 14 -2.10 2.75 -21.48
C VAL A 14 -0.60 2.63 -21.17
N VAL A 15 -0.12 3.20 -20.07
CA VAL A 15 1.33 3.27 -19.74
C VAL A 15 1.78 2.28 -18.69
N ALA A 16 0.82 1.60 -18.02
CA ALA A 16 1.07 0.77 -16.86
C ALA A 16 1.04 -0.73 -17.21
N THR A 17 2.13 -1.46 -16.97
CA THR A 17 2.26 -2.89 -17.30
C THR A 17 1.22 -3.76 -16.60
N ASP A 18 0.89 -3.45 -15.33
CA ASP A 18 -0.02 -4.25 -14.52
C ASP A 18 -1.47 -3.75 -14.60
N HIS A 19 -1.72 -2.67 -15.35
CA HIS A 19 -3.05 -2.09 -15.47
C HIS A 19 -4.05 -3.07 -16.07
N GLU A 20 -3.64 -3.82 -17.09
CA GLU A 20 -4.49 -4.81 -17.75
C GLU A 20 -4.92 -5.92 -16.78
N GLU A 21 -4.02 -6.37 -15.91
CA GLU A 21 -4.33 -7.36 -14.87
C GLU A 21 -5.41 -6.82 -13.90
N TYR A 22 -5.25 -5.58 -13.42
CA TYR A 22 -6.25 -4.95 -12.54
C TYR A 22 -7.58 -4.70 -13.27
N ALA A 23 -7.54 -4.34 -14.55
CA ALA A 23 -8.73 -4.16 -15.37
C ALA A 23 -9.50 -5.48 -15.54
N ASN A 24 -8.78 -6.56 -15.81
CA ASN A 24 -9.36 -7.90 -15.87
C ASN A 24 -9.92 -8.34 -14.51
N MET A 25 -9.19 -8.07 -13.42
CA MET A 25 -9.70 -8.32 -12.07
C MET A 25 -11.01 -7.60 -11.79
N TYR A 26 -11.18 -6.36 -12.28
CA TYR A 26 -12.41 -5.61 -12.12
C TYR A 26 -13.52 -6.13 -13.04
N LYS A 27 -13.26 -6.35 -14.33
CA LYS A 27 -14.26 -6.81 -15.33
C LYS A 27 -14.85 -8.16 -15.00
N PHE A 28 -14.00 -9.11 -14.58
CA PHE A 28 -14.40 -10.48 -14.28
C PHE A 28 -14.66 -10.71 -12.79
N HIS A 29 -14.87 -9.63 -12.06
CA HIS A 29 -15.20 -9.69 -10.65
C HIS A 29 -16.66 -10.10 -10.47
N ASP A 30 -16.88 -11.27 -9.87
CA ASP A 30 -18.22 -11.69 -9.47
C ASP A 30 -18.71 -10.82 -8.33
N TYR A 31 -19.64 -9.93 -8.65
CA TYR A 31 -20.29 -9.09 -7.68
C TYR A 31 -21.19 -9.93 -6.77
N ASN A 32 -20.68 -10.30 -5.62
CA ASN A 32 -21.41 -11.00 -4.59
C ASN A 32 -20.91 -10.57 -3.21
N LEU A 33 -21.70 -9.77 -2.51
CA LEU A 33 -21.40 -9.27 -1.16
C LEU A 33 -21.59 -10.34 -0.07
N SER A 34 -21.76 -11.63 -0.41
CA SER A 34 -21.82 -12.66 0.60
C SER A 34 -20.45 -12.80 1.30
N PHE A 35 -20.47 -12.95 2.62
CA PHE A 35 -19.26 -13.07 3.43
C PHE A 35 -18.39 -14.26 3.00
N ASP A 36 -19.00 -15.38 2.62
CA ASP A 36 -18.31 -16.58 2.15
C ASP A 36 -17.56 -16.33 0.85
N SER A 37 -18.17 -15.61 -0.10
CA SER A 37 -17.53 -15.29 -1.38
C SER A 37 -16.35 -14.30 -1.23
N ILE A 38 -16.37 -13.43 -0.24
CA ILE A 38 -15.28 -12.52 0.06
C ILE A 38 -14.08 -13.29 0.64
N TRP A 39 -14.36 -14.29 1.49
CA TRP A 39 -13.32 -15.06 2.17
C TRP A 39 -12.64 -16.09 1.24
N ASP A 40 -13.44 -16.74 0.37
CA ASP A 40 -12.93 -17.76 -0.57
C ASP A 40 -12.07 -17.19 -1.71
N ARG A 41 -12.07 -15.88 -1.94
CA ARG A 41 -11.39 -15.28 -3.09
C ARG A 41 -9.87 -15.19 -2.95
N ASN A 42 -9.26 -15.64 -1.86
CA ASN A 42 -7.80 -15.59 -1.61
C ASN A 42 -7.16 -14.22 -1.94
N ARG A 43 -7.93 -13.13 -1.85
CA ARG A 43 -7.52 -11.78 -2.22
C ARG A 43 -7.57 -10.85 -1.02
N GLU A 44 -6.90 -9.73 -1.12
CA GLU A 44 -6.92 -8.68 -0.10
C GLU A 44 -8.33 -8.09 0.02
N ILE A 45 -8.99 -8.35 1.15
CA ILE A 45 -10.42 -8.07 1.42
C ILE A 45 -10.79 -6.62 1.11
N GLY A 46 -9.94 -5.65 1.48
CA GLY A 46 -10.21 -4.24 1.23
C GLY A 46 -10.30 -3.90 -0.26
N TYR A 47 -9.47 -4.54 -1.08
CA TYR A 47 -9.51 -4.34 -2.53
C TYR A 47 -10.74 -5.03 -3.16
N VAL A 48 -11.12 -6.21 -2.67
CA VAL A 48 -12.36 -6.89 -3.09
C VAL A 48 -13.58 -6.01 -2.80
N LEU A 49 -13.70 -5.49 -1.58
CA LEU A 49 -14.79 -4.58 -1.21
C LEU A 49 -14.83 -3.31 -2.05
N LEU A 50 -13.65 -2.79 -2.44
CA LEU A 50 -13.57 -1.63 -3.30
C LEU A 50 -14.07 -1.93 -4.73
N ASN A 51 -13.78 -3.12 -5.26
CA ASN A 51 -14.34 -3.60 -6.54
C ASN A 51 -15.86 -3.73 -6.44
N ASP A 52 -16.37 -4.36 -5.38
CA ASP A 52 -17.81 -4.51 -5.14
C ASP A 52 -18.51 -3.14 -5.08
N LEU A 53 -17.91 -2.15 -4.42
CA LEU A 53 -18.43 -0.79 -4.39
C LEU A 53 -18.44 -0.16 -5.79
N GLY A 54 -17.39 -0.37 -6.59
CA GLY A 54 -17.34 0.11 -7.97
C GLY A 54 -18.49 -0.42 -8.81
N HIS A 55 -18.78 -1.73 -8.72
CA HIS A 55 -19.90 -2.37 -9.39
C HIS A 55 -21.26 -1.90 -8.85
N LEU A 56 -21.38 -1.72 -7.53
CA LEU A 56 -22.61 -1.20 -6.89
C LEU A 56 -22.99 0.18 -7.44
N PHE A 57 -21.99 1.04 -7.70
CA PHE A 57 -22.19 2.36 -8.30
C PHE A 57 -22.30 2.33 -9.83
N GLY A 58 -22.27 1.15 -10.46
CA GLY A 58 -22.33 1.00 -11.91
C GLY A 58 -21.14 1.63 -12.64
N LEU A 59 -19.97 1.71 -11.98
CA LEU A 59 -18.79 2.29 -12.59
C LEU A 59 -18.23 1.33 -13.65
N GLY A 60 -17.95 1.86 -14.84
CA GLY A 60 -17.09 1.15 -15.80
C GLY A 60 -15.64 1.14 -15.30
N GLU A 61 -14.77 0.39 -15.99
CA GLU A 61 -13.34 0.24 -15.68
C GLU A 61 -12.65 1.58 -15.40
N ALA A 62 -12.71 2.53 -16.33
CA ALA A 62 -12.10 3.84 -16.15
C ALA A 62 -12.66 4.62 -14.95
N GLY A 63 -13.97 4.49 -14.69
CA GLY A 63 -14.63 5.10 -13.53
C GLY A 63 -14.13 4.51 -12.22
N PHE A 64 -13.92 3.19 -12.16
CA PHE A 64 -13.36 2.51 -11.01
C PHE A 64 -11.93 2.99 -10.70
N PHE A 65 -11.05 3.00 -11.72
CA PHE A 65 -9.67 3.49 -11.52
C PHE A 65 -9.63 4.97 -11.14
N CYS A 66 -10.54 5.78 -11.69
CA CYS A 66 -10.67 7.17 -11.29
C CYS A 66 -11.09 7.31 -9.81
N LEU A 67 -12.01 6.47 -9.34
CA LEU A 67 -12.42 6.42 -7.93
C LEU A 67 -11.24 6.04 -7.02
N VAL A 68 -10.50 4.99 -7.35
CA VAL A 68 -9.32 4.54 -6.58
C VAL A 68 -8.25 5.64 -6.55
N ALA A 69 -7.97 6.24 -7.70
CA ALA A 69 -7.03 7.35 -7.80
C ALA A 69 -7.49 8.57 -6.99
N LEU A 70 -8.79 8.86 -6.96
CA LEU A 70 -9.36 9.94 -6.17
C LEU A 70 -9.14 9.72 -4.67
N ILE A 71 -9.39 8.50 -4.18
CA ILE A 71 -9.16 8.14 -2.77
C ILE A 71 -7.66 8.26 -2.45
N THR A 72 -6.80 7.66 -3.28
CA THR A 72 -5.35 7.66 -3.09
C THR A 72 -4.78 9.06 -3.07
N ASN A 73 -5.11 9.89 -4.06
CA ASN A 73 -4.63 11.27 -4.15
C ASN A 73 -5.20 12.17 -3.04
N SER A 74 -6.42 11.93 -2.59
CA SER A 74 -7.01 12.67 -1.47
C SER A 74 -6.25 12.40 -0.17
N LEU A 75 -5.94 11.13 0.11
CA LEU A 75 -5.14 10.74 1.28
C LEU A 75 -3.69 11.24 1.18
N LEU A 76 -3.10 11.21 -0.01
CA LEU A 76 -1.76 11.75 -0.25
C LEU A 76 -1.71 13.26 0.01
N VAL A 77 -2.63 14.01 -0.55
CA VAL A 77 -2.73 15.46 -0.35
C VAL A 77 -2.97 15.78 1.12
N ARG A 78 -3.90 15.07 1.79
CA ARG A 78 -4.10 15.22 3.24
C ARG A 78 -2.82 15.04 4.04
N PHE A 79 -2.00 14.04 3.71
CA PHE A 79 -0.72 13.79 4.37
C PHE A 79 0.26 14.92 4.11
N VAL A 80 0.45 15.31 2.85
CA VAL A 80 1.39 16.36 2.44
C VAL A 80 1.11 17.70 3.11
N TYR A 81 -0.16 18.07 3.25
CA TYR A 81 -0.56 19.32 3.93
C TYR A 81 -0.26 19.35 5.44
N LYS A 82 0.18 18.24 6.03
CA LYS A 82 0.67 18.23 7.43
C LYS A 82 2.10 18.73 7.59
N PHE A 83 2.83 18.96 6.50
CA PHE A 83 4.20 19.45 6.52
C PHE A 83 4.27 20.97 6.31
N LYS A 84 5.38 21.57 6.78
CA LYS A 84 5.58 23.03 6.68
C LYS A 84 5.69 23.55 5.26
N SER A 85 6.11 22.72 4.32
CA SER A 85 6.26 23.05 2.90
C SER A 85 5.53 22.04 2.02
N PRO A 86 4.19 22.15 1.88
CA PRO A 86 3.40 21.21 1.07
C PRO A 86 3.84 21.16 -0.39
N ALA A 87 4.21 22.31 -0.97
CA ALA A 87 4.67 22.39 -2.35
C ALA A 87 5.93 21.56 -2.60
N PHE A 88 6.91 21.66 -1.68
CA PHE A 88 8.13 20.86 -1.75
C PHE A 88 7.83 19.36 -1.58
N SER A 89 6.94 19.00 -0.67
CA SER A 89 6.53 17.61 -0.46
C SER A 89 5.83 17.02 -1.69
N ILE A 90 4.99 17.80 -2.37
CA ILE A 90 4.36 17.41 -3.63
C ILE A 90 5.44 17.20 -4.70
N LEU A 91 6.37 18.14 -4.84
CA LEU A 91 7.48 18.02 -5.78
C LEU A 91 8.27 16.72 -5.56
N LEU A 92 8.59 16.37 -4.31
CA LEU A 92 9.27 15.12 -3.97
C LEU A 92 8.46 13.88 -4.40
N VAL A 93 7.15 13.84 -4.16
CA VAL A 93 6.28 12.73 -4.57
C VAL A 93 6.34 12.51 -6.08
N PHE A 94 6.35 13.59 -6.87
CA PHE A 94 6.49 13.50 -8.31
C PHE A 94 7.91 13.09 -8.74
N SER A 95 8.94 13.67 -8.11
CA SER A 95 10.34 13.40 -8.46
C SER A 95 10.77 11.95 -8.20
N ILE A 96 10.21 11.32 -7.16
CA ILE A 96 10.49 9.91 -6.82
C ILE A 96 9.68 8.96 -7.72
N GLY A 97 8.77 9.47 -8.56
CA GLY A 97 7.95 8.68 -9.46
C GLY A 97 6.79 7.92 -8.80
N THR A 98 6.56 8.10 -7.49
CA THR A 98 5.48 7.40 -6.76
C THR A 98 4.11 7.71 -7.32
N PHE A 99 3.91 8.90 -7.89
CA PHE A 99 2.66 9.28 -8.53
C PHE A 99 2.42 8.45 -9.81
N LEU A 100 3.44 8.26 -10.64
CA LEU A 100 3.32 7.50 -11.89
C LEU A 100 3.11 6.00 -11.65
N GLN A 101 3.62 5.50 -10.53
CA GLN A 101 3.44 4.09 -10.15
C GLN A 101 2.02 3.76 -9.64
N GLN A 102 1.16 4.75 -9.38
CA GLN A 102 -0.21 4.48 -8.92
C GLN A 102 -1.01 3.63 -9.90
N GLY A 103 -0.76 3.76 -11.20
CA GLY A 103 -1.41 2.95 -12.23
C GLY A 103 -0.91 1.49 -12.26
N ASN A 104 0.37 1.25 -11.95
CA ASN A 104 0.96 -0.09 -11.90
C ASN A 104 0.72 -0.80 -10.58
N LEU A 105 0.83 -0.08 -9.47
CA LEU A 105 0.81 -0.61 -8.11
C LEU A 105 -0.44 -0.12 -7.36
N VAL A 106 -1.62 -0.33 -7.94
CA VAL A 106 -2.89 0.22 -7.46
C VAL A 106 -3.12 -0.09 -5.98
N ARG A 107 -3.06 -1.37 -5.59
CA ARG A 107 -3.27 -1.83 -4.20
C ARG A 107 -2.19 -1.33 -3.25
N GLN A 108 -0.92 -1.40 -3.68
CA GLN A 108 0.22 -0.96 -2.88
C GLN A 108 0.20 0.56 -2.67
N SER A 109 -0.14 1.33 -3.70
CA SER A 109 -0.24 2.80 -3.62
C SER A 109 -1.33 3.23 -2.63
N LEU A 110 -2.48 2.57 -2.66
CA LEU A 110 -3.56 2.83 -1.72
C LEU A 110 -3.15 2.45 -0.29
N ALA A 111 -2.56 1.28 -0.08
CA ALA A 111 -2.03 0.88 1.22
C ALA A 111 -0.96 1.86 1.73
N ALA A 112 -0.05 2.29 0.87
CA ALA A 112 1.02 3.23 1.22
C ALA A 112 0.47 4.57 1.74
N VAL A 113 -0.51 5.17 1.07
CA VAL A 113 -1.08 6.45 1.53
C VAL A 113 -1.88 6.31 2.82
N VAL A 114 -2.50 5.14 3.07
CA VAL A 114 -3.13 4.84 4.36
C VAL A 114 -2.08 4.75 5.45
N ILE A 115 -0.95 4.04 5.22
CA ILE A 115 0.19 3.99 6.15
C ILE A 115 0.76 5.38 6.42
N MET A 116 1.00 6.19 5.37
CA MET A 116 1.52 7.54 5.52
C MET A 116 0.65 8.38 6.48
N ASN A 117 -0.68 8.30 6.35
CA ASN A 117 -1.59 8.99 7.27
C ASN A 117 -1.59 8.36 8.67
N SER A 118 -1.42 7.04 8.77
CA SER A 118 -1.40 6.31 10.06
C SER A 118 -0.16 6.63 10.88
N VAL A 119 1.02 6.81 10.23
CA VAL A 119 2.28 7.18 10.90
C VAL A 119 2.15 8.50 11.67
N LEU A 120 1.26 9.41 11.27
CA LEU A 120 1.02 10.64 12.01
C LEU A 120 0.52 10.37 13.44
N TYR A 121 -0.20 9.27 13.67
CA TYR A 121 -0.67 8.87 15.00
C TYR A 121 0.47 8.39 15.92
N LEU A 122 1.59 7.88 15.35
CA LEU A 122 2.77 7.54 16.15
C LEU A 122 3.36 8.79 16.83
N LYS A 123 3.41 9.90 16.10
CA LYS A 123 3.87 11.19 16.65
C LYS A 123 3.03 11.62 17.86
N ASP A 124 1.73 11.40 17.79
CA ASP A 124 0.78 11.79 18.84
C ASP A 124 0.60 10.70 19.91
N LYS A 125 1.44 9.65 19.89
CA LYS A 125 1.38 8.48 20.79
C LYS A 125 0.03 7.74 20.79
N ARG A 126 -0.75 7.87 19.72
CA ARG A 126 -2.07 7.25 19.53
C ARG A 126 -1.92 5.87 18.89
N TRP A 127 -1.27 4.94 19.59
CA TRP A 127 -0.92 3.61 19.07
C TRP A 127 -2.12 2.78 18.56
N LYS A 128 -3.30 2.89 19.22
CA LYS A 128 -4.51 2.19 18.77
C LYS A 128 -4.95 2.65 17.38
N CYS A 129 -4.95 3.97 17.14
CA CYS A 129 -5.29 4.52 15.83
C CYS A 129 -4.26 4.12 14.77
N TYR A 130 -2.99 4.02 15.15
CA TYR A 130 -1.94 3.54 14.26
C TYR A 130 -2.17 2.08 13.85
N ILE A 131 -2.42 1.17 14.81
CA ILE A 131 -2.70 -0.24 14.54
C ILE A 131 -3.92 -0.37 13.61
N VAL A 132 -5.02 0.32 13.91
CA VAL A 132 -6.21 0.31 13.04
C VAL A 132 -5.87 0.76 11.62
N GLY A 133 -5.07 1.82 11.48
CA GLY A 133 -4.62 2.30 10.17
C GLY A 133 -3.76 1.28 9.43
N VAL A 134 -2.86 0.57 10.13
CA VAL A 134 -2.06 -0.51 9.54
C VAL A 134 -2.94 -1.67 9.08
N LEU A 135 -3.93 -2.06 9.89
CA LEU A 135 -4.86 -3.14 9.53
C LEU A 135 -5.73 -2.76 8.31
N ILE A 136 -6.18 -1.50 8.24
CA ILE A 136 -6.88 -0.98 7.04
C ILE A 136 -5.94 -1.02 5.82
N ALA A 137 -4.69 -0.61 5.94
CA ALA A 137 -3.73 -0.69 4.85
C ALA A 137 -3.47 -2.14 4.42
N ALA A 138 -3.34 -3.05 5.39
CA ALA A 138 -3.12 -4.48 5.14
C ALA A 138 -4.31 -5.14 4.42
N SER A 139 -5.53 -4.63 4.60
CA SER A 139 -6.69 -5.12 3.84
C SER A 139 -6.59 -4.80 2.34
N PHE A 140 -5.84 -3.78 1.94
CA PHE A 140 -5.55 -3.47 0.54
C PHE A 140 -4.26 -4.10 0.04
N HIS A 141 -3.26 -4.28 0.92
CA HIS A 141 -2.01 -4.94 0.58
C HIS A 141 -1.32 -5.48 1.83
N MET A 142 -1.19 -6.81 1.89
CA MET A 142 -0.77 -7.57 3.07
C MET A 142 0.61 -7.13 3.62
N SER A 143 1.54 -6.73 2.73
CA SER A 143 2.87 -6.27 3.17
C SER A 143 2.83 -5.04 4.10
N ALA A 144 1.70 -4.32 4.15
CA ALA A 144 1.53 -3.21 5.08
C ALA A 144 1.60 -3.64 6.56
N LEU A 145 1.39 -4.94 6.88
CA LEU A 145 1.59 -5.46 8.25
C LEU A 145 3.02 -5.26 8.76
N MET A 146 4.02 -5.19 7.88
CA MET A 146 5.40 -4.89 8.27
C MET A 146 5.52 -3.56 9.04
N PHE A 147 4.61 -2.62 8.81
CA PHE A 147 4.61 -1.35 9.52
C PHE A 147 4.27 -1.48 11.02
N LEU A 148 3.72 -2.61 11.48
CA LEU A 148 3.59 -2.88 12.92
C LEU A 148 4.94 -2.90 13.63
N LEU A 149 6.03 -3.21 12.93
CA LEU A 149 7.39 -3.15 13.47
C LEU A 149 7.79 -1.73 13.92
N TYR A 150 7.11 -0.68 13.45
CA TYR A 150 7.34 0.69 13.90
C TYR A 150 6.61 1.04 15.22
N LEU A 151 5.72 0.16 15.72
CA LEU A 151 4.97 0.41 16.95
C LEU A 151 5.89 0.69 18.16
N PRO A 152 7.04 0.01 18.35
CA PRO A 152 7.94 0.30 19.48
C PRO A 152 8.48 1.75 19.50
N ILE A 153 8.43 2.48 18.39
CA ILE A 153 8.86 3.89 18.32
C ILE A 153 8.10 4.76 19.33
N ILE A 154 6.83 4.44 19.60
CA ILE A 154 5.98 5.18 20.56
C ILE A 154 6.58 5.17 21.97
N PHE A 155 7.27 4.08 22.32
CA PHE A 155 7.86 3.87 23.64
C PHE A 155 9.27 4.45 23.76
N ILE A 156 9.83 4.95 22.64
CA ILE A 156 11.17 5.56 22.64
C ILE A 156 11.08 6.98 23.22
N ASN A 157 11.64 7.16 24.39
CA ASN A 157 11.75 8.44 25.06
C ASN A 157 13.23 8.83 25.23
N GLY A 158 13.55 10.07 24.84
CA GLY A 158 14.86 10.68 25.05
C GLY A 158 15.97 10.19 24.11
N ASN A 159 17.15 10.79 24.29
CA ASN A 159 18.31 10.60 23.40
C ASN A 159 18.83 9.16 23.35
N LYS A 160 18.70 8.38 24.43
CA LYS A 160 19.11 6.96 24.46
C LYS A 160 18.22 6.11 23.55
N GLY A 161 16.90 6.36 23.57
CA GLY A 161 15.95 5.65 22.72
C GLY A 161 16.19 5.92 21.24
N ILE A 162 16.40 7.17 20.86
CA ILE A 162 16.71 7.58 19.49
C ILE A 162 18.01 6.92 19.01
N ARG A 163 19.03 6.85 19.88
CA ARG A 163 20.31 6.20 19.57
C ARG A 163 20.11 4.70 19.33
N ASN A 164 19.33 4.03 20.16
CA ASN A 164 19.03 2.60 20.00
C ASN A 164 18.26 2.32 18.72
N LEU A 165 17.26 3.15 18.37
CA LEU A 165 16.53 3.04 17.09
C LEU A 165 17.48 3.18 15.90
N LYS A 166 18.44 4.11 15.94
CA LYS A 166 19.45 4.26 14.88
C LYS A 166 20.23 2.96 14.65
N TRP A 167 20.63 2.28 15.72
CA TRP A 167 21.34 1.00 15.58
C TRP A 167 20.45 -0.11 15.05
N VAL A 168 19.18 -0.17 15.44
CA VAL A 168 18.21 -1.13 14.86
C VAL A 168 18.04 -0.88 13.36
N LEU A 169 17.89 0.36 12.93
CA LEU A 169 17.77 0.69 11.50
C LEU A 169 19.05 0.35 10.73
N ILE A 170 20.22 0.65 11.28
CA ILE A 170 21.51 0.31 10.66
C ILE A 170 21.69 -1.20 10.56
N SER A 171 21.36 -1.97 11.62
CA SER A 171 21.46 -3.43 11.58
C SER A 171 20.48 -4.05 10.57
N GLY A 172 19.25 -3.55 10.50
CA GLY A 172 18.28 -3.99 9.48
C GLY A 172 18.75 -3.72 8.06
N TRP A 173 19.35 -2.53 7.82
CA TRP A 173 19.93 -2.20 6.53
C TRP A 173 21.14 -3.08 6.17
N LEU A 174 22.04 -3.36 7.13
CA LEU A 174 23.15 -4.29 6.93
C LEU A 174 22.69 -5.72 6.62
N ILE A 175 21.68 -6.22 7.35
CA ILE A 175 21.08 -7.53 7.08
C ILE A 175 20.49 -7.56 5.66
N SER A 176 19.78 -6.52 5.26
CA SER A 176 19.23 -6.40 3.90
C SER A 176 20.32 -6.43 2.82
N LEU A 177 21.45 -5.77 3.05
CA LEU A 177 22.62 -5.85 2.15
C LEU A 177 23.22 -7.25 2.11
N LEU A 178 23.36 -7.94 3.25
CA LEU A 178 23.89 -9.30 3.29
C LEU A 178 23.00 -10.29 2.52
N VAL A 179 21.70 -10.13 2.59
CA VAL A 179 20.72 -10.89 1.78
C VAL A 179 20.88 -10.55 0.31
N LEU A 180 20.96 -9.26 -0.04
CA LEU A 180 21.08 -8.79 -1.42
C LEU A 180 22.37 -9.32 -2.09
N PHE A 181 23.47 -9.38 -1.36
CA PHE A 181 24.75 -9.91 -1.85
C PHE A 181 24.88 -11.45 -1.74
N ASN A 182 23.77 -12.16 -1.47
CA ASN A 182 23.75 -13.62 -1.32
C ASN A 182 24.70 -14.18 -0.23
N VAL A 183 25.13 -13.37 0.71
CA VAL A 183 25.96 -13.81 1.84
C VAL A 183 25.12 -14.65 2.81
N ILE A 184 23.84 -14.31 2.94
CA ILE A 184 22.85 -15.10 3.67
C ILE A 184 21.84 -15.61 2.64
N ASN A 185 21.89 -16.91 2.36
CA ASN A 185 20.93 -17.58 1.49
C ASN A 185 19.60 -17.73 2.26
N VAL A 186 18.78 -16.72 2.18
CA VAL A 186 17.38 -16.81 2.64
C VAL A 186 16.58 -17.21 1.41
N ASP A 187 16.22 -18.47 1.32
CA ASP A 187 15.32 -18.93 0.26
C ASP A 187 13.89 -18.48 0.60
N ILE A 188 13.66 -17.17 0.36
CA ILE A 188 12.36 -16.52 0.60
C ILE A 188 11.28 -17.20 -0.24
N LEU A 189 11.61 -17.71 -1.44
CA LEU A 189 10.69 -18.45 -2.28
C LEU A 189 10.31 -19.78 -1.63
N GLN A 190 11.21 -20.47 -0.94
CA GLN A 190 10.91 -21.70 -0.22
C GLN A 190 10.02 -21.43 1.02
N ILE A 191 10.23 -20.32 1.71
CA ILE A 191 9.36 -19.89 2.81
C ILE A 191 7.99 -19.45 2.30
N LEU A 192 7.94 -18.76 1.16
CA LEU A 192 6.70 -18.26 0.55
C LEU A 192 5.94 -19.35 -0.22
N SER A 193 6.60 -20.35 -0.78
CA SER A 193 5.96 -21.51 -1.45
C SER A 193 5.25 -22.44 -0.47
N SER A 194 5.53 -22.37 0.82
CA SER A 194 4.74 -23.04 1.85
C SER A 194 3.34 -22.41 2.05
N TYR A 195 3.10 -21.22 1.50
CA TYR A 195 1.78 -20.63 1.39
C TYR A 195 1.25 -20.93 -0.02
N ASP A 196 0.15 -21.69 -0.14
CA ASP A 196 -0.52 -22.08 -1.38
C ASP A 196 -0.81 -20.92 -2.35
N TYR A 197 -0.80 -19.70 -1.86
CA TYR A 197 -0.99 -18.46 -2.62
C TYR A 197 0.12 -18.21 -3.66
N TYR A 198 1.37 -18.63 -3.41
CA TYR A 198 2.51 -18.40 -4.30
C TYR A 198 2.78 -19.58 -5.24
N SER A 199 2.20 -20.75 -5.00
CA SER A 199 2.33 -21.90 -5.89
C SER A 199 1.71 -21.65 -7.28
N MET A 200 0.73 -20.73 -7.38
CA MET A 200 0.14 -20.32 -8.66
C MET A 200 1.06 -19.45 -9.54
N TYR A 201 2.05 -18.78 -8.96
CA TYR A 201 3.00 -17.94 -9.71
C TYR A 201 4.27 -18.69 -10.11
N SER A 202 4.53 -19.87 -9.56
CA SER A 202 5.72 -20.67 -9.85
C SER A 202 5.51 -21.75 -10.94
N SER A 203 4.29 -21.86 -11.48
CA SER A 203 3.91 -22.89 -12.47
C SER A 203 3.77 -22.36 -13.90
N ASN A 204 4.30 -21.16 -14.21
CA ASN A 204 4.39 -20.64 -15.59
C ASN A 204 5.82 -20.40 -16.02
#